data_3288169206a509ea42e84654452b5515
#
_entry.id   3288169206a509ea42e84654452b5515
#
_cell.length_a   1.000
_cell.length_b   1.000
_cell.length_c   1.000
_cell.angle_alpha   90.00
_cell.angle_beta   90.00
_cell.angle_gamma   90.00
#
_symmetry.space_group_name_H-M   'P 1'
#
loop_
_entity.id
_entity.type
_entity.pdbx_description
1 polymer ?
#
loop_
_entity_poly.entity_id
_entity_poly.type
_entity_poly.pdbx_seq_one_letter_code
_entity_poly.pdbx_strand_id
1 'polypeptide(L)'
;PVVFEDENLESIWRPKNYTGEYYGLISLRDALIKSINIVSIKLLRELGIENTHNYLEKFGFEKSRLPKDLSLALGSGNFSPVEMVRAFSVIANNGKTTDIHYIDSIKDRFGKNIFTHKEYEEQINIKNIIAFPWLDTTEMNVKKPYNLLKQQNINETVIDERIAYLIKDTLR
;
A
#
# COMPACT_ATOMS: atom_id res chain seq x y z
N PRO A 1 12.29 16.59 -24.94
CA PRO A 1 12.34 16.56 -23.48
C PRO A 1 11.07 17.24 -22.93
N VAL A 2 10.42 16.55 -21.99
CA VAL A 2 9.26 17.15 -21.31
C VAL A 2 9.81 17.84 -20.07
N VAL A 3 9.49 19.14 -19.93
CA VAL A 3 9.85 19.93 -18.75
C VAL A 3 8.59 20.03 -17.90
N PHE A 4 8.70 19.70 -16.63
CA PHE A 4 7.65 19.90 -15.65
C PHE A 4 8.08 21.06 -14.76
N GLU A 5 7.27 22.10 -14.71
CA GLU A 5 7.35 23.11 -13.68
C GLU A 5 6.46 22.65 -12.55
N ASP A 6 7.05 22.45 -11.38
CA ASP A 6 6.36 22.07 -10.17
C ASP A 6 6.80 23.05 -9.09
N GLU A 7 5.86 23.81 -8.54
CA GLU A 7 6.10 24.85 -7.53
C GLU A 7 6.71 24.30 -6.23
N ASN A 8 6.58 22.98 -6.02
CA ASN A 8 7.13 22.30 -4.85
C ASN A 8 8.55 21.76 -5.06
N LEU A 9 9.12 21.92 -6.25
CA LEU A 9 10.48 21.53 -6.55
C LEU A 9 11.40 22.75 -6.63
N GLU A 10 12.54 22.72 -5.94
CA GLU A 10 13.53 23.81 -5.88
C GLU A 10 14.18 24.12 -7.24
N SER A 11 13.99 23.27 -8.25
CA SER A 11 14.58 23.40 -9.58
C SER A 11 13.68 22.81 -10.67
N ILE A 12 13.89 23.27 -11.90
CA ILE A 12 13.19 22.71 -13.08
C ILE A 12 13.48 21.22 -13.19
N TRP A 13 12.46 20.41 -13.01
CA TRP A 13 12.56 18.97 -13.07
C TRP A 13 12.41 18.45 -14.50
N ARG A 14 13.39 17.66 -14.96
CA ARG A 14 13.45 17.11 -16.31
C ARG A 14 13.54 15.58 -16.28
N PRO A 15 12.46 14.89 -15.92
CA PRO A 15 12.46 13.44 -15.89
C PRO A 15 12.62 12.84 -17.28
N LYS A 16 13.20 11.65 -17.34
CA LYS A 16 13.37 10.86 -18.56
C LYS A 16 12.80 9.46 -18.37
N ASN A 17 12.41 8.83 -19.47
CA ASN A 17 12.17 7.40 -19.46
C ASN A 17 13.49 6.65 -19.24
N TYR A 18 13.43 5.46 -18.67
CA TYR A 18 14.62 4.65 -18.38
C TYR A 18 15.48 4.40 -19.64
N THR A 19 14.82 4.13 -20.77
CA THR A 19 15.49 3.94 -22.07
C THR A 19 16.03 5.23 -22.71
N GLY A 20 15.62 6.39 -22.19
CA GLY A 20 15.87 7.69 -22.83
C GLY A 20 15.00 7.99 -24.05
N GLU A 21 14.20 7.04 -24.51
CA GLU A 21 13.35 7.15 -25.68
C GLU A 21 11.97 7.76 -25.37
N TYR A 22 11.32 8.33 -26.40
CA TYR A 22 9.97 8.87 -26.34
C TYR A 22 9.11 8.15 -27.37
N TYR A 23 7.97 7.61 -26.92
CA TYR A 23 7.13 6.67 -27.70
C TYR A 23 6.00 7.35 -28.46
N GLY A 24 5.89 8.69 -28.43
CA GLY A 24 4.77 9.39 -29.08
C GLY A 24 3.43 9.06 -28.42
N LEU A 25 2.40 8.79 -29.24
CA LEU A 25 1.09 8.32 -28.75
C LEU A 25 1.19 6.86 -28.35
N ILE A 26 0.86 6.58 -27.10
CA ILE A 26 0.88 5.23 -26.52
C ILE A 26 -0.36 5.04 -25.62
N SER A 27 -0.91 3.83 -25.58
CA SER A 27 -2.01 3.54 -24.67
C SER A 27 -1.55 3.55 -23.22
N LEU A 28 -2.46 3.86 -22.28
CA LEU A 28 -2.13 3.79 -20.84
C LEU A 28 -1.73 2.39 -20.42
N ARG A 29 -2.34 1.34 -21.01
CA ARG A 29 -1.99 -0.06 -20.75
C ARG A 29 -0.54 -0.34 -21.14
N ASP A 30 -0.15 0.01 -22.36
CA ASP A 30 1.23 -0.22 -22.82
C ASP A 30 2.23 0.62 -22.03
N ALA A 31 1.85 1.84 -21.65
CA ALA A 31 2.69 2.70 -20.83
C ALA A 31 2.94 2.10 -19.44
N LEU A 32 1.93 1.48 -18.82
CA LEU A 32 2.08 0.78 -17.55
C LEU A 32 2.95 -0.47 -17.70
N ILE A 33 2.69 -1.31 -18.71
CA ILE A 33 3.47 -2.53 -18.99
C ILE A 33 4.96 -2.19 -19.20
N LYS A 34 5.24 -1.11 -19.95
CA LYS A 34 6.60 -0.67 -20.27
C LYS A 34 7.21 0.24 -19.19
N SER A 35 6.48 0.51 -18.11
CA SER A 35 6.93 1.40 -17.02
C SER A 35 7.42 2.77 -17.54
N ILE A 36 6.61 3.43 -18.36
CA ILE A 36 6.97 4.71 -18.99
C ILE A 36 6.80 5.86 -18.01
N ASN A 37 7.90 6.36 -17.47
CA ASN A 37 7.95 7.42 -16.47
C ASN A 37 7.15 8.65 -16.85
N ILE A 38 7.35 9.18 -18.07
CA ILE A 38 6.73 10.42 -18.54
C ILE A 38 5.21 10.33 -18.57
N VAL A 39 4.66 9.15 -18.91
CA VAL A 39 3.20 8.94 -18.93
C VAL A 39 2.65 8.93 -17.52
N SER A 40 3.32 8.26 -16.58
CA SER A 40 2.93 8.21 -15.16
C SER A 40 2.90 9.62 -14.55
N ILE A 41 3.92 10.44 -14.83
CA ILE A 41 4.00 11.82 -14.34
C ILE A 41 2.88 12.69 -14.93
N LYS A 42 2.61 12.59 -16.25
CA LYS A 42 1.52 13.31 -16.88
C LYS A 42 0.17 12.94 -16.29
N LEU A 43 -0.05 11.63 -16.06
CA LEU A 43 -1.28 11.14 -15.46
C LEU A 43 -1.46 11.69 -14.04
N LEU A 44 -0.40 11.65 -13.19
CA LEU A 44 -0.46 12.23 -11.86
C LEU A 44 -0.77 13.73 -11.89
N ARG A 45 -0.16 14.47 -12.81
CA ARG A 45 -0.44 15.91 -12.97
C ARG A 45 -1.91 16.17 -13.31
N GLU A 46 -2.51 15.38 -14.20
CA GLU A 46 -3.92 15.51 -14.58
C GLU A 46 -4.86 15.15 -13.41
N LEU A 47 -4.52 14.10 -12.64
CA LEU A 47 -5.30 13.67 -11.47
C LEU A 47 -5.18 14.65 -10.30
N GLY A 48 -4.05 15.36 -10.19
CA GLY A 48 -3.69 16.21 -9.07
C GLY A 48 -3.15 15.42 -7.87
N ILE A 49 -2.14 16.01 -7.23
CA ILE A 49 -1.42 15.39 -6.09
C ILE A 49 -2.37 15.16 -4.91
N GLU A 50 -3.17 16.18 -4.56
CA GLU A 50 -4.08 16.09 -3.40
C GLU A 50 -5.16 15.00 -3.58
N ASN A 51 -5.74 14.89 -4.78
CA ASN A 51 -6.70 13.84 -5.09
C ASN A 51 -6.04 12.45 -5.00
N THR A 52 -4.82 12.34 -5.49
CA THR A 52 -4.04 11.10 -5.44
C THR A 52 -3.71 10.72 -4.00
N HIS A 53 -3.31 11.67 -3.14
CA HIS A 53 -3.09 11.44 -1.71
C HIS A 53 -4.33 10.91 -1.01
N ASN A 54 -5.50 11.54 -1.23
CA ASN A 54 -6.78 11.11 -0.66
C ASN A 54 -7.15 9.69 -1.10
N TYR A 55 -6.76 9.32 -2.32
CA TYR A 55 -6.99 7.97 -2.84
C TYR A 55 -6.00 6.95 -2.27
N LEU A 56 -4.72 7.30 -2.17
CA LEU A 56 -3.68 6.43 -1.59
C LEU A 56 -3.91 6.17 -0.10
N GLU A 57 -4.51 7.11 0.63
CA GLU A 57 -4.89 6.89 2.03
C GLU A 57 -5.85 5.70 2.19
N LYS A 58 -6.74 5.44 1.22
CA LYS A 58 -7.63 4.27 1.20
C LYS A 58 -6.87 2.94 1.05
N PHE A 59 -5.66 2.97 0.47
CA PHE A 59 -4.76 1.82 0.40
C PHE A 59 -3.92 1.62 1.67
N GLY A 60 -4.07 2.50 2.66
CA GLY A 60 -3.39 2.44 3.95
C GLY A 60 -2.11 3.25 4.04
N PHE A 61 -1.80 4.06 3.04
CA PHE A 61 -0.66 4.98 3.13
C PHE A 61 -1.00 6.19 4.01
N GLU A 62 -0.06 6.57 4.86
CA GLU A 62 -0.19 7.76 5.67
C GLU A 62 0.07 9.01 4.81
N LYS A 63 -0.94 9.88 4.69
CA LYS A 63 -0.92 11.06 3.82
C LYS A 63 0.26 12.00 4.12
N SER A 64 0.65 12.14 5.38
CA SER A 64 1.76 12.98 5.83
C SER A 64 3.13 12.54 5.27
N ARG A 65 3.26 11.25 4.91
CA ARG A 65 4.50 10.64 4.40
C ARG A 65 4.57 10.59 2.88
N LEU A 66 3.47 10.94 2.21
CA LEU A 66 3.42 10.96 0.75
C LEU A 66 4.17 12.18 0.20
N PRO A 67 5.02 12.02 -0.84
CA PRO A 67 5.63 13.13 -1.55
C PRO A 67 4.57 14.12 -2.07
N LYS A 68 4.84 15.41 -1.92
CA LYS A 68 3.90 16.49 -2.30
C LYS A 68 4.18 17.06 -3.70
N ASP A 69 4.91 16.34 -4.49
CA ASP A 69 5.35 16.72 -5.82
C ASP A 69 5.16 15.58 -6.85
N LEU A 70 5.42 15.85 -8.12
CA LEU A 70 5.23 14.89 -9.20
C LEU A 70 6.16 13.67 -9.15
N SER A 71 7.19 13.68 -8.31
CA SER A 71 8.06 12.51 -8.13
C SER A 71 7.33 11.32 -7.49
N LEU A 72 6.19 11.58 -6.82
CA LEU A 72 5.28 10.55 -6.33
C LEU A 72 4.93 9.52 -7.42
N ALA A 73 4.75 9.95 -8.67
CA ALA A 73 4.46 9.07 -9.80
C ALA A 73 5.57 8.05 -10.08
N LEU A 74 6.78 8.30 -9.60
CA LEU A 74 7.95 7.44 -9.78
C LEU A 74 8.34 6.69 -8.50
N GLY A 75 7.51 6.76 -7.46
CA GLY A 75 7.73 6.01 -6.23
C GLY A 75 8.78 6.62 -5.31
N SER A 76 8.91 7.94 -5.24
CA SER A 76 9.87 8.63 -4.36
C SER A 76 9.54 8.55 -2.87
N GLY A 77 8.35 8.03 -2.49
CA GLY A 77 7.95 7.86 -1.10
C GLY A 77 8.71 6.73 -0.40
N ASN A 78 8.93 6.90 0.91
CA ASN A 78 9.58 5.91 1.76
C ASN A 78 8.54 5.11 2.55
N PHE A 79 8.34 3.85 2.16
CA PHE A 79 7.37 2.93 2.76
C PHE A 79 8.03 1.60 3.13
N SER A 80 7.53 0.97 4.18
CA SER A 80 7.97 -0.36 4.55
C SER A 80 7.46 -1.41 3.56
N PRO A 81 8.15 -2.56 3.43
CA PRO A 81 7.66 -3.66 2.60
C PRO A 81 6.24 -4.10 2.95
N VAL A 82 5.85 -4.05 4.23
CA VAL A 82 4.51 -4.42 4.71
C VAL A 82 3.45 -3.46 4.19
N GLU A 83 3.72 -2.14 4.19
CA GLU A 83 2.81 -1.14 3.64
C GLU A 83 2.60 -1.39 2.13
N MET A 84 3.68 -1.69 1.41
CA MET A 84 3.60 -2.01 -0.01
C MET A 84 2.81 -3.30 -0.26
N VAL A 85 3.08 -4.38 0.49
CA VAL A 85 2.32 -5.63 0.39
C VAL A 85 0.84 -5.39 0.65
N ARG A 86 0.50 -4.59 1.67
CA ARG A 86 -0.90 -4.23 1.98
C ARG A 86 -1.58 -3.53 0.80
N ALA A 87 -0.93 -2.53 0.21
CA ALA A 87 -1.49 -1.81 -0.93
C ALA A 87 -1.69 -2.73 -2.15
N PHE A 88 -0.71 -3.55 -2.48
CA PHE A 88 -0.83 -4.52 -3.58
C PHE A 88 -1.83 -5.64 -3.29
N SER A 89 -2.01 -6.04 -2.03
CA SER A 89 -3.00 -7.04 -1.65
C SER A 89 -4.43 -6.59 -1.96
N VAL A 90 -4.74 -5.30 -1.88
CA VAL A 90 -6.04 -4.75 -2.29
C VAL A 90 -6.33 -5.11 -3.76
N ILE A 91 -5.34 -4.92 -4.65
CA ILE A 91 -5.49 -5.24 -6.07
C ILE A 91 -5.65 -6.77 -6.25
N ALA A 92 -4.83 -7.55 -5.54
CA ALA A 92 -4.89 -9.02 -5.60
C ALA A 92 -6.21 -9.56 -5.07
N ASN A 93 -6.77 -8.95 -4.02
CA ASN A 93 -8.01 -9.32 -3.35
C ASN A 93 -9.25 -8.63 -3.94
N ASN A 94 -9.28 -8.44 -5.25
CA ASN A 94 -10.44 -7.89 -5.99
C ASN A 94 -10.93 -6.53 -5.46
N GLY A 95 -9.98 -5.68 -5.06
CA GLY A 95 -10.26 -4.32 -4.63
C GLY A 95 -10.60 -4.16 -3.15
N LYS A 96 -10.52 -5.22 -2.35
CA LYS A 96 -10.83 -5.20 -0.93
C LYS A 96 -9.58 -5.26 -0.06
N THR A 97 -9.63 -4.59 1.07
CA THR A 97 -8.58 -4.70 2.10
C THR A 97 -8.49 -6.13 2.64
N THR A 98 -7.31 -6.51 3.09
CA THR A 98 -7.07 -7.79 3.75
C THR A 98 -6.22 -7.58 4.99
N ASP A 99 -6.31 -8.49 5.95
CA ASP A 99 -5.39 -8.52 7.06
C ASP A 99 -4.04 -9.10 6.64
N ILE A 100 -2.97 -8.57 7.24
CA ILE A 100 -1.62 -9.04 7.00
C ILE A 100 -1.06 -9.59 8.31
N HIS A 101 -0.71 -10.86 8.30
CA HIS A 101 -0.08 -11.53 9.42
C HIS A 101 1.17 -12.29 8.98
N TYR A 102 2.07 -12.54 9.92
CA TYR A 102 3.35 -13.21 9.65
C TYR A 102 3.33 -14.68 10.07
N ILE A 103 2.45 -15.03 11.00
CA ILE A 103 2.37 -16.36 11.58
C ILE A 103 0.95 -16.87 11.38
N ASP A 104 0.79 -17.87 10.54
CA ASP A 104 -0.48 -18.53 10.29
C ASP A 104 -0.82 -19.55 11.39
N SER A 105 0.17 -20.36 11.75
CA SER A 105 0.01 -21.35 12.83
C SER A 105 1.33 -21.69 13.50
N ILE A 106 1.26 -22.09 14.76
CA ILE A 106 2.39 -22.65 15.52
C ILE A 106 2.00 -24.05 15.98
N LYS A 107 2.87 -25.02 15.73
CA LYS A 107 2.69 -26.42 16.18
C LYS A 107 3.80 -26.82 17.15
N ASP A 108 3.46 -27.68 18.12
CA ASP A 108 4.46 -28.31 18.95
C ASP A 108 5.21 -29.42 18.19
N ARG A 109 6.21 -30.03 18.88
CA ARG A 109 7.01 -31.13 18.32
C ARG A 109 6.20 -32.40 17.99
N PHE A 110 4.97 -32.48 18.47
CA PHE A 110 4.07 -33.64 18.26
C PHE A 110 3.02 -33.29 17.16
N GLY A 111 3.08 -32.12 16.54
CA GLY A 111 2.17 -31.71 15.51
C GLY A 111 0.86 -31.05 15.99
N LYS A 112 0.70 -30.91 17.32
CA LYS A 112 -0.48 -30.27 17.91
C LYS A 112 -0.40 -28.74 17.69
N ASN A 113 -1.49 -28.15 17.18
CA ASN A 113 -1.58 -26.69 17.05
C ASN A 113 -1.58 -26.04 18.45
N ILE A 114 -0.64 -25.11 18.66
CA ILE A 114 -0.55 -24.23 19.83
C ILE A 114 -1.23 -22.88 19.54
N PHE A 115 -1.14 -22.42 18.29
CA PHE A 115 -1.68 -21.15 17.82
C PHE A 115 -2.16 -21.29 16.39
N THR A 116 -3.29 -20.68 16.08
CA THR A 116 -3.82 -20.50 14.71
C THR A 116 -4.33 -19.07 14.58
N HIS A 117 -3.90 -18.36 13.54
CA HIS A 117 -4.25 -16.95 13.35
C HIS A 117 -5.78 -16.71 13.30
N LYS A 118 -6.54 -17.56 12.64
CA LYS A 118 -8.00 -17.49 12.57
C LYS A 118 -8.67 -17.56 13.95
N GLU A 119 -8.25 -18.47 14.79
CA GLU A 119 -8.78 -18.63 16.15
C GLU A 119 -8.45 -17.42 17.03
N TYR A 120 -7.30 -16.80 16.80
CA TYR A 120 -6.87 -15.60 17.50
C TYR A 120 -7.71 -14.38 17.11
N GLU A 121 -8.04 -14.20 15.81
CA GLU A 121 -8.96 -13.16 15.34
C GLU A 121 -10.37 -13.31 15.94
N GLU A 122 -10.90 -14.53 15.98
CA GLU A 122 -12.19 -14.82 16.59
C GLU A 122 -12.20 -14.48 18.08
N GLN A 123 -11.11 -14.73 18.81
CA GLN A 123 -10.97 -14.41 20.23
C GLN A 123 -10.80 -12.91 20.50
N ILE A 124 -10.14 -12.14 19.65
CA ILE A 124 -10.01 -10.69 19.78
C ILE A 124 -11.37 -10.00 19.57
N ASN A 125 -12.20 -10.51 18.67
CA ASN A 125 -13.56 -10.01 18.44
C ASN A 125 -14.51 -10.31 19.62
N ILE A 126 -14.20 -11.28 20.46
CA ILE A 126 -14.88 -11.50 21.74
C ILE A 126 -14.20 -10.60 22.77
N LYS A 127 -14.84 -9.53 23.18
CA LYS A 127 -14.43 -8.44 24.09
C LYS A 127 -13.86 -8.85 25.47
N ASN A 128 -13.07 -9.88 25.59
CA ASN A 128 -12.38 -10.25 26.81
C ASN A 128 -10.94 -10.63 26.50
N ILE A 129 -10.05 -9.64 26.53
CA ILE A 129 -8.61 -9.90 26.71
C ILE A 129 -8.48 -10.55 28.09
N ILE A 130 -8.43 -11.86 28.13
CA ILE A 130 -7.90 -12.57 29.31
C ILE A 130 -6.40 -12.20 29.30
N ALA A 131 -6.05 -11.22 30.12
CA ALA A 131 -4.65 -10.89 30.38
C ALA A 131 -3.95 -12.19 30.77
N PHE A 132 -2.83 -12.49 30.15
CA PHE A 132 -2.00 -13.58 30.58
C PHE A 132 -1.61 -13.33 32.03
N PRO A 133 -1.98 -14.20 33.01
CA PRO A 133 -1.83 -13.90 34.44
C PRO A 133 -0.38 -13.66 34.89
N TRP A 134 0.61 -14.01 34.03
CA TRP A 134 2.04 -13.80 34.28
C TRP A 134 2.65 -12.61 33.58
N LEU A 135 1.87 -11.89 32.74
CA LEU A 135 2.33 -10.67 32.07
C LEU A 135 1.80 -9.48 32.86
N ASP A 136 2.64 -8.91 33.71
CA ASP A 136 2.33 -7.65 34.38
C ASP A 136 2.31 -6.54 33.33
N THR A 137 1.11 -6.19 32.87
CA THR A 137 0.89 -5.16 31.85
C THR A 137 1.01 -3.74 32.39
N THR A 138 1.21 -3.57 33.71
CA THR A 138 1.29 -2.27 34.36
C THR A 138 2.63 -1.59 34.16
N GLU A 139 3.72 -2.33 33.94
CA GLU A 139 5.06 -1.78 33.72
C GLU A 139 5.54 -1.81 32.27
N MET A 140 4.91 -2.60 31.41
CA MET A 140 5.19 -2.52 29.98
C MET A 140 4.41 -1.39 29.36
N ASN A 141 5.02 -0.20 29.36
CA ASN A 141 4.68 0.87 28.41
C ASN A 141 5.12 0.41 27.00
N VAL A 142 4.66 -0.78 26.62
CA VAL A 142 4.78 -1.29 25.26
C VAL A 142 3.85 -0.41 24.43
N LYS A 143 4.37 0.74 24.01
CA LYS A 143 3.82 1.41 22.83
C LYS A 143 3.69 0.31 21.83
N LYS A 144 2.43 -0.11 21.54
CA LYS A 144 2.15 -1.18 20.59
C LYS A 144 3.03 -0.90 19.37
N PRO A 145 4.06 -1.70 19.07
CA PRO A 145 5.00 -1.38 17.99
C PRO A 145 4.34 -1.38 16.61
N TYR A 146 3.04 -1.70 16.56
CA TYR A 146 2.22 -1.84 15.37
C TYR A 146 1.19 -0.72 15.18
N ASN A 147 1.25 0.39 15.94
CA ASN A 147 0.44 1.58 15.63
C ASN A 147 0.89 2.30 14.35
N LEU A 148 1.93 1.79 13.67
CA LEU A 148 2.38 2.32 12.38
C LEU A 148 1.42 2.00 11.22
N LEU A 149 0.49 1.08 11.42
CA LEU A 149 -0.50 0.75 10.40
C LEU A 149 -1.87 1.10 10.99
N LYS A 150 -2.51 2.15 10.49
CA LYS A 150 -3.94 2.36 10.74
C LYS A 150 -4.62 1.01 10.47
N GLN A 151 -5.35 0.46 11.45
CA GLN A 151 -6.16 -0.73 11.23
C GLN A 151 -7.20 -0.36 10.18
N GLN A 152 -6.99 -0.81 8.96
CA GLN A 152 -8.03 -0.76 7.95
C GLN A 152 -9.06 -1.81 8.31
N ASN A 153 -10.34 -1.49 8.12
CA ASN A 153 -11.38 -2.48 8.25
C ASN A 153 -11.11 -3.61 7.25
N ILE A 154 -11.11 -4.85 7.72
CA ILE A 154 -10.95 -6.04 6.86
C ILE A 154 -12.14 -6.12 5.91
N ASN A 155 -11.91 -6.49 4.65
CA ASN A 155 -12.90 -6.57 3.58
C ASN A 155 -13.59 -5.25 3.19
N GLU A 156 -13.03 -4.11 3.56
CA GLU A 156 -13.50 -2.82 3.06
C GLU A 156 -13.14 -2.67 1.57
N THR A 157 -14.12 -2.24 0.77
CA THR A 157 -13.89 -2.01 -0.67
C THR A 157 -13.16 -0.69 -0.88
N VAL A 158 -11.95 -0.76 -1.42
CA VAL A 158 -11.10 0.38 -1.76
C VAL A 158 -11.26 0.78 -3.22
N ILE A 159 -11.30 -0.21 -4.12
CA ILE A 159 -11.52 -0.04 -5.56
C ILE A 159 -12.55 -1.03 -6.07
N ASP A 160 -13.23 -0.68 -7.17
CA ASP A 160 -14.18 -1.57 -7.86
C ASP A 160 -13.45 -2.85 -8.33
N GLU A 161 -14.11 -3.99 -8.19
CA GLU A 161 -13.56 -5.31 -8.56
C GLU A 161 -13.13 -5.36 -10.05
N ARG A 162 -13.88 -4.71 -10.93
CA ARG A 162 -13.57 -4.65 -12.37
C ARG A 162 -12.28 -3.88 -12.62
N ILE A 163 -12.03 -2.79 -11.85
CA ILE A 163 -10.79 -2.02 -11.94
C ILE A 163 -9.62 -2.87 -11.42
N ALA A 164 -9.79 -3.55 -10.29
CA ALA A 164 -8.79 -4.47 -9.75
C ALA A 164 -8.43 -5.57 -10.77
N TYR A 165 -9.45 -6.14 -11.45
CA TYR A 165 -9.24 -7.11 -12.51
C TYR A 165 -8.42 -6.54 -13.67
N LEU A 166 -8.77 -5.35 -14.18
CA LEU A 166 -8.05 -4.71 -15.29
C LEU A 166 -6.58 -4.44 -14.95
N ILE A 167 -6.30 -4.02 -13.72
CA ILE A 167 -4.92 -3.80 -13.26
C ILE A 167 -4.17 -5.14 -13.19
N LYS A 168 -4.77 -6.18 -12.59
CA LYS A 168 -4.17 -7.53 -12.53
C LYS A 168 -3.86 -8.08 -13.92
N ASP A 169 -4.81 -7.92 -14.85
CA ASP A 169 -4.64 -8.38 -16.24
C ASP A 169 -3.53 -7.61 -16.97
N THR A 170 -3.34 -6.34 -16.65
CA THR A 170 -2.27 -5.51 -17.21
C THR A 170 -0.89 -5.90 -16.68
N LEU A 171 -0.81 -6.37 -15.41
CA LEU A 171 0.44 -6.74 -14.74
C LEU A 171 0.87 -8.20 -14.98
N ARG A 172 0.12 -8.99 -15.73
CA ARG A 172 0.46 -10.36 -16.15
C ARG A 172 1.37 -10.36 -17.39
#